data_39aaad0df834bd64a6ef9749d16c6019
#
_entry.id   39aaad0df834bd64a6ef9749d16c6019
#
_cell.length_a   1.000
_cell.length_b   1.000
_cell.length_c   1.000
_cell.angle_alpha   90.00
_cell.angle_beta   90.00
_cell.angle_gamma   90.00
#
_symmetry.space_group_name_H-M   'P 1'
#
loop_
_entity.id
_entity.type
_entity.pdbx_description
1 polymer ?
#
loop_
_entity_poly.entity_id
_entity_poly.type
_entity_poly.pdbx_seq_one_letter_code
_entity_poly.pdbx_strand_id
1 'polypeptide(L)'
;MFAHILFEFGGKPTNRQLYTFELPPEVGFLKAGQLVVVEGKEPGEKILGIFVRAFHTDYEAIKYPEKYPTRKKVIKKAHKNSLIALVKKRYQLFQDIHITKGSYEAYQTAFKNNAHLDKQTIRKNLLRNLIVAAEIVSKRKGAKRAFRFGNMQIMMRDNTIVDVVALEPKKVAWVKPNEFFQIANDYVEKMESELLEKEKQE
;
A
#
# COMPACT_ATOMS: atom_id res chain seq x y z
N MET A 1 -4.05 -13.63 21.61
CA MET A 1 -3.22 -12.47 21.19
C MET A 1 -4.07 -11.59 20.27
N PHE A 2 -3.78 -10.33 20.17
CA PHE A 2 -4.49 -9.38 19.32
C PHE A 2 -3.56 -8.77 18.28
N ALA A 3 -4.14 -8.24 17.20
CA ALA A 3 -3.41 -7.60 16.14
C ALA A 3 -4.05 -6.26 15.76
N HIS A 4 -3.23 -5.26 15.51
CA HIS A 4 -3.66 -4.07 14.80
C HIS A 4 -3.58 -4.30 13.30
N ILE A 5 -4.70 -4.10 12.63
CA ILE A 5 -4.86 -4.24 11.18
C ILE A 5 -5.22 -2.89 10.59
N LEU A 6 -4.58 -2.55 9.50
CA LEU A 6 -4.87 -1.39 8.67
C LEU A 6 -5.54 -1.83 7.38
N PHE A 7 -6.61 -1.15 6.98
CA PHE A 7 -7.27 -1.36 5.69
C PHE A 7 -6.97 -0.21 4.75
N GLU A 8 -6.48 -0.55 3.56
CA GLU A 8 -6.16 0.42 2.51
C GLU A 8 -7.00 0.22 1.26
N PHE A 9 -7.96 -0.72 1.32
CA PHE A 9 -8.65 -1.20 0.16
C PHE A 9 -9.99 -0.48 -0.03
N GLY A 10 -10.14 0.19 -1.14
CA GLY A 10 -11.39 0.84 -1.51
C GLY A 10 -11.26 2.30 -1.96
N GLY A 11 -10.04 2.80 -2.19
CA GLY A 11 -9.83 4.16 -2.71
C GLY A 11 -10.17 5.27 -1.73
N LYS A 12 -10.41 4.94 -0.47
CA LYS A 12 -10.54 5.94 0.59
C LYS A 12 -9.21 6.10 1.31
N PRO A 13 -8.73 7.35 1.49
CA PRO A 13 -7.53 7.60 2.28
C PRO A 13 -7.74 7.02 3.68
N THR A 14 -6.81 6.16 4.10
CA THR A 14 -6.87 5.65 5.47
C THR A 14 -6.46 6.77 6.41
N ASN A 15 -7.30 7.10 7.34
CA ASN A 15 -7.00 8.04 8.43
C ASN A 15 -6.03 7.44 9.46
N ARG A 16 -5.21 6.45 9.06
CA ARG A 16 -4.39 5.63 9.96
C ARG A 16 -5.21 4.96 11.06
N GLN A 17 -6.48 4.72 10.82
CA GLN A 17 -7.30 4.02 11.78
C GLN A 17 -6.86 2.57 11.84
N LEU A 18 -6.39 2.18 13.00
CA LEU A 18 -6.04 0.80 13.29
C LEU A 18 -7.28 0.10 13.86
N TYR A 19 -7.53 -1.08 13.34
CA TYR A 19 -8.61 -1.94 13.82
C TYR A 19 -8.01 -3.10 14.60
N THR A 20 -8.60 -3.41 15.73
CA THR A 20 -8.18 -4.52 16.58
C THR A 20 -8.88 -5.80 16.16
N PHE A 21 -8.10 -6.84 15.91
CA PHE A 21 -8.54 -8.19 15.61
C PHE A 21 -7.93 -9.18 16.59
N GLU A 22 -8.66 -10.25 16.88
CA GLU A 22 -8.06 -11.41 17.53
C GLU A 22 -7.04 -12.07 16.59
N LEU A 23 -5.88 -12.43 17.12
CA LEU A 23 -4.83 -13.13 16.39
C LEU A 23 -4.70 -14.54 16.94
N PRO A 24 -5.35 -15.53 16.30
CA PRO A 24 -5.27 -16.91 16.72
C PRO A 24 -3.85 -17.47 16.55
N PRO A 25 -3.42 -18.37 17.45
CA PRO A 25 -2.06 -18.96 17.41
C PRO A 25 -1.72 -19.66 16.10
N GLU A 26 -2.71 -20.29 15.46
CA GLU A 26 -2.58 -21.02 14.20
C GLU A 26 -2.17 -20.14 13.00
N VAL A 27 -2.40 -18.83 13.08
CA VAL A 27 -1.93 -17.89 12.05
C VAL A 27 -0.40 -17.79 12.05
N GLY A 28 0.22 -18.08 13.19
CA GLY A 28 1.66 -18.05 13.37
C GLY A 28 2.26 -16.64 13.36
N PHE A 29 3.58 -16.57 13.26
CA PHE A 29 4.31 -15.30 13.31
C PHE A 29 4.01 -14.42 12.10
N LEU A 30 3.69 -13.14 12.35
CA LEU A 30 3.45 -12.11 11.34
C LEU A 30 4.51 -11.00 11.43
N LYS A 31 4.91 -10.48 10.26
CA LYS A 31 5.79 -9.31 10.17
C LYS A 31 4.97 -8.05 9.87
N ALA A 32 5.37 -6.92 10.44
CA ALA A 32 4.74 -5.63 10.15
C ALA A 32 4.72 -5.35 8.64
N GLY A 33 3.57 -4.90 8.13
CA GLY A 33 3.31 -4.70 6.71
C GLY A 33 2.86 -5.96 5.95
N GLN A 34 2.84 -7.12 6.58
CA GLN A 34 2.37 -8.35 5.95
C GLN A 34 0.87 -8.31 5.68
N LEU A 35 0.45 -8.76 4.49
CA LEU A 35 -0.95 -8.90 4.15
C LEU A 35 -1.54 -10.15 4.81
N VAL A 36 -2.72 -9.98 5.37
CA VAL A 36 -3.49 -11.01 6.03
C VAL A 36 -4.94 -10.99 5.55
N VAL A 37 -5.59 -12.14 5.62
CA VAL A 37 -7.03 -12.27 5.44
C VAL A 37 -7.67 -12.18 6.82
N VAL A 38 -8.66 -11.32 6.95
CA VAL A 38 -9.42 -11.14 8.19
C VAL A 38 -10.91 -11.27 7.94
N GLU A 39 -11.68 -11.48 8.98
CA GLU A 39 -13.15 -11.45 8.92
C GLU A 39 -13.63 -10.05 8.55
N GLY A 40 -14.53 -9.97 7.57
CA GLY A 40 -15.13 -8.74 7.10
C GLY A 40 -16.27 -8.24 7.99
N LYS A 41 -17.03 -7.26 7.49
CA LYS A 41 -18.15 -6.67 8.22
C LYS A 41 -19.32 -7.66 8.32
N GLU A 42 -19.63 -8.31 7.22
CA GLU A 42 -20.73 -9.27 7.14
C GLU A 42 -20.28 -10.68 7.54
N PRO A 43 -21.18 -11.53 8.07
CA PRO A 43 -20.88 -12.92 8.39
C PRO A 43 -20.33 -13.67 7.17
N GLY A 44 -19.18 -14.34 7.33
CA GLY A 44 -18.51 -15.08 6.24
C GLY A 44 -17.71 -14.23 5.27
N GLU A 45 -17.83 -12.90 5.32
CA GLU A 45 -17.01 -12.00 4.52
C GLU A 45 -15.53 -12.10 4.92
N LYS A 46 -14.65 -12.14 3.91
CA LYS A 46 -13.20 -12.16 4.09
C LYS A 46 -12.58 -11.00 3.34
N ILE A 47 -11.82 -10.18 4.05
CA ILE A 47 -11.17 -9.01 3.47
C ILE A 47 -9.66 -9.05 3.70
N LEU A 48 -8.91 -8.37 2.85
CA LEU A 48 -7.47 -8.21 3.03
C LEU A 48 -7.18 -7.01 3.91
N GLY A 49 -6.31 -7.22 4.88
CA GLY A 49 -5.78 -6.18 5.74
C GLY A 49 -4.27 -6.24 5.82
N ILE A 50 -3.68 -5.22 6.39
CA ILE A 50 -2.25 -5.10 6.58
C ILE A 50 -1.97 -5.21 8.06
N PHE A 51 -1.19 -6.21 8.45
CA PHE A 51 -0.74 -6.40 9.81
C PHE A 51 0.24 -5.30 10.21
N VAL A 52 -0.03 -4.63 11.32
CA VAL A 52 0.83 -3.57 11.85
C VAL A 52 1.66 -4.07 13.01
N ARG A 53 1.03 -4.63 14.03
CA ARG A 53 1.69 -5.20 15.22
C ARG A 53 0.77 -6.14 15.97
N ALA A 54 1.37 -7.01 16.77
CA ALA A 54 0.64 -7.82 17.76
C ALA A 54 0.79 -7.24 19.17
N PHE A 55 -0.15 -7.58 20.03
CA PHE A 55 -0.14 -7.23 21.45
C PHE A 55 -0.97 -8.23 22.27
N HIS A 56 -0.76 -8.27 23.60
CA HIS A 56 -1.38 -9.26 24.45
C HIS A 56 -2.70 -8.80 25.06
N THR A 57 -2.82 -7.51 25.37
CA THR A 57 -3.95 -6.99 26.14
C THR A 57 -4.77 -6.01 25.32
N ASP A 58 -6.05 -6.32 25.10
CA ASP A 58 -7.00 -5.41 24.45
C ASP A 58 -7.60 -4.46 25.49
N TYR A 59 -6.91 -3.36 25.73
CA TYR A 59 -7.35 -2.35 26.72
C TYR A 59 -8.69 -1.70 26.36
N GLU A 60 -9.05 -1.60 25.08
CA GLU A 60 -10.34 -1.05 24.66
C GLU A 60 -11.48 -1.99 25.01
N ALA A 61 -11.30 -3.31 24.80
CA ALA A 61 -12.31 -4.29 25.17
C ALA A 61 -12.45 -4.39 26.69
N ILE A 62 -11.35 -4.26 27.45
CA ILE A 62 -11.40 -4.23 28.92
C ILE A 62 -12.15 -2.98 29.41
N LYS A 63 -11.91 -1.82 28.80
CA LYS A 63 -12.53 -0.55 29.22
C LYS A 63 -13.99 -0.41 28.79
N TYR A 64 -14.36 -1.01 27.67
CA TYR A 64 -15.70 -0.90 27.07
C TYR A 64 -16.21 -2.27 26.61
N PRO A 65 -16.44 -3.23 27.54
CA PRO A 65 -16.79 -4.61 27.19
C PRO A 65 -18.11 -4.71 26.42
N GLU A 66 -19.06 -3.83 26.70
CA GLU A 66 -20.35 -3.77 26.02
C GLU A 66 -20.22 -3.34 24.55
N LYS A 67 -19.23 -2.53 24.24
CA LYS A 67 -18.94 -2.06 22.88
C LYS A 67 -18.14 -3.08 22.06
N TYR A 68 -17.34 -3.88 22.72
CA TYR A 68 -16.43 -4.83 22.09
C TYR A 68 -16.56 -6.25 22.70
N PRO A 69 -17.77 -6.85 22.66
CA PRO A 69 -18.00 -8.16 23.30
C PRO A 69 -17.16 -9.27 22.65
N THR A 70 -16.91 -9.15 21.36
CA THR A 70 -16.05 -10.07 20.60
C THR A 70 -15.23 -9.29 19.57
N ARG A 71 -14.03 -9.76 19.29
CA ARG A 71 -13.23 -9.26 18.18
C ARG A 71 -13.32 -10.19 16.98
N LYS A 72 -13.37 -9.61 15.81
CA LYS A 72 -13.18 -10.34 14.55
C LYS A 72 -11.78 -10.90 14.50
N LYS A 73 -11.58 -11.97 13.72
CA LYS A 73 -10.34 -12.73 13.72
C LYS A 73 -9.49 -12.46 12.49
N VAL A 74 -8.18 -12.53 12.67
CA VAL A 74 -7.25 -12.78 11.59
C VAL A 74 -7.37 -14.25 11.21
N ILE A 75 -7.72 -14.54 9.95
CA ILE A 75 -7.99 -15.90 9.49
C ILE A 75 -6.68 -16.59 9.08
N LYS A 76 -5.86 -15.93 8.29
CA LYS A 76 -4.59 -16.47 7.77
C LYS A 76 -3.72 -15.40 7.13
N LYS A 77 -2.47 -15.73 6.84
CA LYS A 77 -1.63 -14.96 5.92
C LYS A 77 -2.27 -14.92 4.53
N ALA A 78 -2.14 -13.81 3.83
CA ALA A 78 -2.63 -13.74 2.45
C ALA A 78 -1.81 -14.69 1.56
N HIS A 79 -2.50 -15.44 0.72
CA HIS A 79 -1.85 -16.35 -0.23
C HIS A 79 -1.25 -15.55 -1.39
N LYS A 80 -0.20 -16.08 -2.04
CA LYS A 80 0.47 -15.46 -3.19
C LYS A 80 -0.51 -15.06 -4.30
N ASN A 81 -1.50 -15.89 -4.60
CA ASN A 81 -2.53 -15.58 -5.60
C ASN A 81 -3.38 -14.36 -5.22
N SER A 82 -3.64 -14.15 -3.92
CA SER A 82 -4.34 -12.94 -3.44
C SER A 82 -3.48 -11.68 -3.61
N LEU A 83 -2.15 -11.80 -3.45
CA LEU A 83 -1.22 -10.71 -3.69
C LEU A 83 -1.18 -10.36 -5.18
N ILE A 84 -1.13 -11.36 -6.06
CA ILE A 84 -1.16 -11.17 -7.52
C ILE A 84 -2.47 -10.48 -7.95
N ALA A 85 -3.61 -10.95 -7.45
CA ALA A 85 -4.91 -10.34 -7.75
C ALA A 85 -4.97 -8.87 -7.31
N LEU A 86 -4.42 -8.56 -6.14
CA LEU A 86 -4.33 -7.20 -5.63
C LEU A 86 -3.42 -6.32 -6.51
N VAL A 87 -2.26 -6.83 -6.90
CA VAL A 87 -1.34 -6.11 -7.80
C VAL A 87 -2.03 -5.78 -9.12
N LYS A 88 -2.69 -6.75 -9.77
CA LYS A 88 -3.45 -6.56 -11.01
C LYS A 88 -4.50 -5.46 -10.85
N LYS A 89 -5.33 -5.55 -9.81
CA LYS A 89 -6.37 -4.55 -9.52
C LYS A 89 -5.79 -3.15 -9.34
N ARG A 90 -4.68 -3.02 -8.61
CA ARG A 90 -4.04 -1.73 -8.36
C ARG A 90 -3.32 -1.20 -9.61
N TYR A 91 -2.71 -2.06 -10.40
CA TYR A 91 -2.14 -1.66 -11.68
C TYR A 91 -3.20 -1.03 -12.58
N GLN A 92 -4.37 -1.67 -12.74
CA GLN A 92 -5.49 -1.12 -13.51
C GLN A 92 -5.94 0.27 -13.05
N LEU A 93 -5.81 0.57 -11.74
CA LEU A 93 -6.14 1.90 -11.20
C LEU A 93 -5.11 2.97 -11.56
N PHE A 94 -3.87 2.58 -11.86
CA PHE A 94 -2.76 3.51 -12.04
C PHE A 94 -2.07 3.41 -13.40
N GLN A 95 -2.43 2.46 -14.27
CA GLN A 95 -1.76 2.26 -15.57
C GLN A 95 -1.73 3.52 -16.44
N ASP A 96 -2.80 4.34 -16.41
CA ASP A 96 -2.94 5.56 -17.21
C ASP A 96 -2.50 6.82 -16.46
N ILE A 97 -1.56 6.70 -15.52
CA ILE A 97 -1.07 7.87 -14.79
C ILE A 97 -0.30 8.82 -15.68
N HIS A 98 -0.55 10.10 -15.49
CA HIS A 98 0.29 11.17 -15.98
C HIS A 98 1.30 11.61 -14.91
N ILE A 99 2.50 11.98 -15.33
CA ILE A 99 3.55 12.44 -14.42
C ILE A 99 4.00 13.82 -14.90
N THR A 100 3.87 14.83 -14.06
CA THR A 100 4.30 16.18 -14.42
C THR A 100 5.82 16.26 -14.54
N LYS A 101 6.33 17.21 -15.36
CA LYS A 101 7.77 17.46 -15.47
C LYS A 101 8.41 17.68 -14.09
N GLY A 102 7.82 18.52 -13.27
CA GLY A 102 8.30 18.76 -11.91
C GLY A 102 8.34 17.52 -11.01
N SER A 103 7.43 16.55 -11.22
CA SER A 103 7.45 15.28 -10.46
C SER A 103 8.58 14.36 -10.91
N TYR A 104 8.96 14.35 -12.19
CA TYR A 104 10.17 13.65 -12.65
C TYR A 104 11.43 14.25 -12.02
N GLU A 105 11.57 15.57 -12.06
CA GLU A 105 12.69 16.29 -11.48
C GLU A 105 12.76 16.08 -9.95
N ALA A 106 11.61 16.16 -9.28
CA ALA A 106 11.51 15.88 -7.84
C ALA A 106 11.94 14.45 -7.49
N TYR A 107 11.54 13.46 -8.30
CA TYR A 107 11.96 12.07 -8.09
C TYR A 107 13.47 11.89 -8.25
N GLN A 108 14.07 12.51 -9.28
CA GLN A 108 15.50 12.44 -9.54
C GLN A 108 16.33 13.10 -8.42
N THR A 109 15.85 14.23 -7.90
CA THR A 109 16.60 15.03 -6.90
C THR A 109 16.37 14.56 -5.47
N ALA A 110 15.17 14.09 -5.13
CA ALA A 110 14.81 13.72 -3.76
C ALA A 110 15.43 12.39 -3.29
N PHE A 111 15.84 11.52 -4.21
CA PHE A 111 16.36 10.19 -3.89
C PHE A 111 17.77 10.01 -4.45
N LYS A 112 18.71 9.69 -3.56
CA LYS A 112 20.09 9.39 -3.97
C LYS A 112 20.11 8.31 -5.05
N ASN A 113 20.98 8.48 -6.04
CA ASN A 113 21.18 7.58 -7.17
C ASN A 113 20.07 7.56 -8.23
N ASN A 114 19.11 8.47 -8.21
CA ASN A 114 18.05 8.53 -9.22
C ASN A 114 18.28 9.59 -10.31
N ALA A 115 19.31 10.43 -10.17
CA ALA A 115 19.58 11.55 -11.10
C ALA A 115 19.78 11.11 -12.56
N HIS A 116 20.26 9.89 -12.80
CA HIS A 116 20.55 9.33 -14.12
C HIS A 116 19.38 8.54 -14.73
N LEU A 117 18.28 8.35 -13.99
CA LEU A 117 17.15 7.55 -14.46
C LEU A 117 16.38 8.30 -15.55
N ASP A 118 16.06 7.57 -16.63
CA ASP A 118 15.19 8.07 -17.67
C ASP A 118 13.70 8.10 -17.22
N LYS A 119 12.88 8.79 -17.99
CA LYS A 119 11.46 8.97 -17.69
C LYS A 119 10.69 7.65 -17.60
N GLN A 120 11.04 6.68 -18.44
CA GLN A 120 10.38 5.39 -18.46
C GLN A 120 10.68 4.58 -17.20
N THR A 121 11.93 4.52 -16.79
CA THR A 121 12.35 3.87 -15.54
C THR A 121 11.71 4.54 -14.33
N ILE A 122 11.64 5.88 -14.32
CA ILE A 122 10.95 6.62 -13.26
C ILE A 122 9.45 6.28 -13.23
N ARG A 123 8.80 6.20 -14.40
CA ARG A 123 7.38 5.81 -14.50
C ARG A 123 7.14 4.42 -13.91
N LYS A 124 7.93 3.41 -14.30
CA LYS A 124 7.85 2.06 -13.76
C LYS A 124 8.02 2.04 -12.23
N ASN A 125 9.01 2.75 -11.73
CA ASN A 125 9.27 2.86 -10.30
C ASN A 125 8.11 3.51 -9.54
N LEU A 126 7.53 4.58 -10.07
CA LEU A 126 6.39 5.27 -9.46
C LEU A 126 5.13 4.41 -9.50
N LEU A 127 4.84 3.73 -10.61
CA LEU A 127 3.73 2.76 -10.72
C LEU A 127 3.86 1.65 -9.67
N ARG A 128 5.02 0.98 -9.63
CA ARG A 128 5.30 -0.05 -8.63
C ARG A 128 5.09 0.48 -7.21
N ASN A 129 5.62 1.66 -6.92
CA ASN A 129 5.50 2.26 -5.60
C ASN A 129 4.06 2.62 -5.25
N LEU A 130 3.24 3.11 -6.19
CA LEU A 130 1.80 3.34 -6.00
C LEU A 130 1.05 2.03 -5.70
N ILE A 131 1.38 0.95 -6.41
CA ILE A 131 0.78 -0.37 -6.20
C ILE A 131 1.03 -0.87 -4.77
N VAL A 132 2.21 -0.67 -4.23
CA VAL A 132 2.56 -1.16 -2.88
C VAL A 132 2.37 -0.13 -1.77
N ALA A 133 2.13 1.13 -2.11
CA ALA A 133 2.01 2.22 -1.14
C ALA A 133 0.76 2.14 -0.28
N ALA A 134 0.84 2.79 0.86
CA ALA A 134 -0.32 3.13 1.69
C ALA A 134 -0.93 4.45 1.23
N GLU A 135 -2.23 4.47 0.95
CA GLU A 135 -2.93 5.73 0.74
C GLU A 135 -3.17 6.44 2.08
N ILE A 136 -2.88 7.71 2.13
CA ILE A 136 -3.01 8.55 3.33
C ILE A 136 -3.80 9.81 3.03
N VAL A 137 -4.33 10.45 4.07
CA VAL A 137 -4.97 11.76 3.91
C VAL A 137 -3.92 12.79 3.50
N SER A 138 -4.13 13.44 2.36
CA SER A 138 -3.27 14.54 1.93
C SER A 138 -3.52 15.77 2.79
N LYS A 139 -2.43 16.33 3.34
CA LYS A 139 -2.45 17.62 4.03
C LYS A 139 -1.98 18.76 3.14
N ARG A 140 -1.55 18.47 1.91
CA ARG A 140 -1.00 19.46 1.00
C ARG A 140 -2.10 20.09 0.17
N LYS A 141 -2.13 21.43 0.14
CA LYS A 141 -3.06 22.19 -0.69
C LYS A 141 -2.86 21.79 -2.16
N GLY A 142 -3.96 21.40 -2.82
CA GLY A 142 -3.95 21.04 -4.23
C GLY A 142 -3.73 19.55 -4.55
N ALA A 143 -3.29 18.70 -3.61
CA ALA A 143 -3.29 17.27 -3.80
C ALA A 143 -4.55 16.65 -3.20
N LYS A 144 -5.28 15.85 -3.97
CA LYS A 144 -6.49 15.15 -3.49
C LYS A 144 -6.14 13.82 -2.81
N ARG A 145 -5.07 13.14 -3.28
CA ARG A 145 -4.62 11.84 -2.78
C ARG A 145 -3.13 11.86 -2.49
N ALA A 146 -2.70 11.15 -1.49
CA ALA A 146 -1.30 10.97 -1.16
C ALA A 146 -1.01 9.50 -0.82
N PHE A 147 0.13 9.01 -1.29
CA PHE A 147 0.56 7.64 -1.12
C PHE A 147 1.93 7.60 -0.45
N ARG A 148 2.13 6.69 0.50
CA ARG A 148 3.42 6.52 1.18
C ARG A 148 3.97 5.12 0.99
N PHE A 149 5.23 5.07 0.61
CA PHE A 149 6.02 3.84 0.56
C PHE A 149 7.45 4.12 1.01
N GLY A 150 7.90 3.45 2.06
CA GLY A 150 9.21 3.73 2.66
C GLY A 150 9.36 5.22 3.02
N ASN A 151 10.42 5.83 2.55
CA ASN A 151 10.69 7.26 2.72
C ASN A 151 10.13 8.14 1.61
N MET A 152 9.27 7.60 0.73
CA MET A 152 8.66 8.33 -0.38
C MET A 152 7.22 8.67 -0.09
N GLN A 153 6.81 9.88 -0.44
CA GLN A 153 5.42 10.29 -0.53
C GLN A 153 5.12 10.78 -1.94
N ILE A 154 4.14 10.14 -2.59
CA ILE A 154 3.65 10.50 -3.93
C ILE A 154 2.35 11.25 -3.76
N MET A 155 2.21 12.40 -4.41
CA MET A 155 1.01 13.22 -4.37
C MET A 155 0.31 13.21 -5.71
N MET A 156 -0.99 12.97 -5.70
CA MET A 156 -1.80 12.89 -6.90
C MET A 156 -2.96 13.88 -6.87
N ARG A 157 -3.28 14.38 -8.06
CA ARG A 157 -4.54 15.05 -8.36
C ARG A 157 -5.17 14.31 -9.53
N ASP A 158 -6.35 13.74 -9.27
CA ASP A 158 -7.03 12.84 -10.21
C ASP A 158 -6.07 11.70 -10.64
N ASN A 159 -5.78 11.54 -11.92
CA ASN A 159 -4.85 10.52 -12.41
C ASN A 159 -3.41 11.08 -12.69
N THR A 160 -3.07 12.21 -12.10
CA THR A 160 -1.78 12.87 -12.33
C THR A 160 -0.94 12.91 -11.06
N ILE A 161 0.30 12.43 -11.14
CA ILE A 161 1.31 12.66 -10.11
C ILE A 161 1.79 14.11 -10.24
N VAL A 162 1.51 14.90 -9.21
CA VAL A 162 1.82 16.34 -9.15
C VAL A 162 3.06 16.64 -8.32
N ASP A 163 3.47 15.71 -7.47
CA ASP A 163 4.68 15.87 -6.66
C ASP A 163 5.17 14.55 -6.06
N VAL A 164 6.47 14.47 -5.81
CA VAL A 164 7.13 13.36 -5.13
C VAL A 164 8.10 13.91 -4.10
N VAL A 165 7.97 13.49 -2.85
CA VAL A 165 8.73 14.04 -1.73
C VAL A 165 9.44 12.94 -0.97
N ALA A 166 10.73 13.15 -0.66
CA ALA A 166 11.44 12.35 0.31
C ALA A 166 11.01 12.74 1.73
N LEU A 167 10.71 11.74 2.54
CA LEU A 167 10.33 11.93 3.94
C LEU A 167 11.57 11.85 4.82
N GLU A 168 11.56 12.65 5.89
CA GLU A 168 12.53 12.50 6.95
C GLU A 168 12.47 11.10 7.59
N PRO A 169 13.59 10.54 8.09
CA PRO A 169 13.63 9.19 8.68
C PRO A 169 12.55 8.94 9.75
N LYS A 170 12.24 9.94 10.57
CA LYS A 170 11.20 9.87 11.61
C LYS A 170 9.77 9.75 11.05
N LYS A 171 9.57 10.05 9.76
CA LYS A 171 8.27 10.02 9.07
C LYS A 171 8.15 8.85 8.11
N VAL A 172 9.15 7.98 8.06
CA VAL A 172 9.13 6.82 7.16
C VAL A 172 7.91 5.96 7.46
N ALA A 173 7.14 5.66 6.42
CA ALA A 173 6.06 4.70 6.51
C ALA A 173 6.64 3.29 6.59
N TRP A 174 5.92 2.39 7.25
CA TRP A 174 6.31 0.99 7.26
C TRP A 174 6.36 0.45 5.82
N VAL A 175 7.32 -0.43 5.57
CA VAL A 175 7.57 -1.03 4.26
C VAL A 175 6.83 -2.36 4.18
N LYS A 176 6.17 -2.62 3.05
CA LYS A 176 5.49 -3.90 2.81
C LYS A 176 6.50 -5.03 2.61
N PRO A 177 6.11 -6.27 2.86
CA PRO A 177 6.98 -7.43 2.67
C PRO A 177 7.59 -7.46 1.27
N ASN A 178 8.83 -7.93 1.19
CA ASN A 178 9.57 -8.06 -0.06
C ASN A 178 8.80 -8.85 -1.14
N GLU A 179 8.06 -9.89 -0.74
CA GLU A 179 7.25 -10.69 -1.65
C GLU A 179 6.21 -9.85 -2.41
N PHE A 180 5.47 -8.99 -1.71
CA PHE A 180 4.47 -8.14 -2.37
C PHE A 180 5.13 -7.11 -3.30
N PHE A 181 6.25 -6.53 -2.87
CA PHE A 181 7.02 -5.62 -3.69
C PHE A 181 7.56 -6.33 -4.95
N GLN A 182 8.10 -7.55 -4.80
CA GLN A 182 8.63 -8.31 -5.93
C GLN A 182 7.54 -8.65 -6.94
N ILE A 183 6.39 -9.14 -6.49
CA ILE A 183 5.24 -9.42 -7.37
C ILE A 183 4.81 -8.15 -8.12
N ALA A 184 4.77 -7.00 -7.44
CA ALA A 184 4.40 -5.73 -8.08
C ALA A 184 5.45 -5.28 -9.10
N ASN A 185 6.73 -5.45 -8.78
CA ASN A 185 7.84 -5.15 -9.69
C ASN A 185 7.76 -5.97 -10.97
N ASP A 186 7.69 -7.29 -10.84
CA ASP A 186 7.65 -8.21 -11.98
C ASP A 186 6.43 -7.95 -12.87
N TYR A 187 5.29 -7.64 -12.24
CA TYR A 187 4.07 -7.33 -12.97
C TYR A 187 4.17 -6.01 -13.74
N VAL A 188 4.68 -4.94 -13.14
CA VAL A 188 4.87 -3.64 -13.79
C VAL A 188 5.88 -3.74 -14.93
N GLU A 189 7.02 -4.41 -14.71
CA GLU A 189 8.02 -4.61 -15.75
C GLU A 189 7.43 -5.31 -16.98
N LYS A 190 6.67 -6.37 -16.75
CA LYS A 190 5.99 -7.10 -17.82
C LYS A 190 5.01 -6.22 -18.60
N MET A 191 4.10 -5.56 -17.90
CA MET A 191 3.03 -4.76 -18.53
C MET A 191 3.56 -3.53 -19.28
N GLU A 192 4.52 -2.82 -18.70
CA GLU A 192 5.12 -1.65 -19.36
C GLU A 192 5.99 -2.05 -20.57
N SER A 193 6.60 -3.25 -20.55
CA SER A 193 7.31 -3.77 -21.72
C SER A 193 6.36 -4.15 -22.87
N GLU A 194 5.22 -4.79 -22.55
CA GLU A 194 4.21 -5.13 -23.55
C GLU A 194 3.59 -3.88 -24.20
N LEU A 195 3.42 -2.79 -23.44
CA LEU A 195 2.92 -1.53 -23.98
C LEU A 195 3.90 -0.91 -24.98
N LEU A 196 5.19 -0.92 -24.64
CA LEU A 196 6.23 -0.38 -25.54
C LEU A 196 6.40 -1.18 -26.83
N GLU A 197 6.21 -2.50 -26.77
CA GLU A 197 6.24 -3.33 -27.97
C GLU A 197 5.08 -3.03 -28.91
N LYS A 198 3.90 -2.74 -28.38
CA LYS A 198 2.72 -2.34 -29.16
C LYS A 198 2.91 -0.98 -29.81
N GLU A 199 3.42 0.02 -29.08
CA GLU A 199 3.69 1.36 -29.61
C GLU A 199 4.74 1.38 -30.73
N LYS A 200 5.62 0.38 -30.82
CA LYS A 200 6.61 0.24 -31.90
C LYS A 200 6.07 -0.44 -33.15
N GLN A 201 4.92 -1.10 -33.04
CA GLN A 201 4.28 -1.82 -34.15
C GLN A 201 3.20 -1.00 -34.89
N GLU A 202 2.79 0.11 -34.29
CA GLU A 202 1.91 1.13 -34.87
C GLU A 202 2.72 2.24 -35.55
#